data_33878f23b9f28cb4e6056f6210a59fe8
#
_entry.id   33878f23b9f28cb4e6056f6210a59fe8
#
_cell.length_a   1.000
_cell.length_b   1.000
_cell.length_c   1.000
_cell.angle_alpha   90.00
_cell.angle_beta   90.00
_cell.angle_gamma   90.00
#
_symmetry.space_group_name_H-M   'P 1'
#
loop_
_entity.id
_entity.type
_entity.pdbx_description
1 polymer ?
#
loop_
_entity_poly.entity_id
_entity_poly.type
_entity_poly.pdbx_seq_one_letter_code
_entity_poly.pdbx_strand_id
1 'polypeptide(L)'
;MPGEKAGPEYRLVVFDEIDEPAAVRDLFCKVTGMHPTDAMQWVARAPGVWPRLLPADQTRALLDGLYDLGVAAEAWLADSFPELSPARTIHDAACLPEGFRVTGLRGEPTHWVPWPRVEMVCAGRIEAEDEYRG
;
A
#
# COMPACT_ATOMS: atom_id res chain seq x y z
N MET A 1 21.20 24.23 0.31
CA MET A 1 20.95 25.22 1.37
C MET A 1 20.13 24.58 2.46
N PRO A 2 20.67 24.57 3.67
CA PRO A 2 19.84 24.14 4.79
C PRO A 2 18.67 25.12 4.92
N GLY A 3 17.47 24.63 4.85
CA GLY A 3 16.26 25.42 4.92
C GLY A 3 15.43 25.46 3.66
N GLU A 4 15.80 24.75 2.62
CA GLU A 4 14.85 24.47 1.56
C GLU A 4 13.71 23.69 2.16
N LYS A 5 12.60 24.35 2.29
CA LYS A 5 11.35 23.66 2.62
C LYS A 5 11.11 22.65 1.52
N ALA A 6 11.20 21.38 1.88
CA ALA A 6 10.61 20.35 1.06
C ALA A 6 9.19 20.83 0.74
N GLY A 7 8.86 20.95 -0.53
CA GLY A 7 7.51 21.25 -0.97
C GLY A 7 6.53 20.20 -0.48
N PRO A 8 5.25 20.33 -0.78
CA PRO A 8 4.26 19.32 -0.38
C PRO A 8 4.63 17.94 -0.92
N GLU A 9 4.40 16.93 -0.11
CA GLU A 9 4.59 15.54 -0.47
C GLU A 9 3.25 14.89 -0.80
N TYR A 10 3.29 13.89 -1.65
CA TYR A 10 2.10 13.21 -2.16
C TYR A 10 2.18 11.71 -1.98
N ARG A 11 1.01 11.09 -1.82
CA ARG A 11 0.81 9.66 -1.96
C ARG A 11 0.35 9.35 -3.37
N LEU A 12 1.00 8.39 -4.01
CA LEU A 12 0.60 7.89 -5.31
C LEU A 12 -0.31 6.66 -5.13
N VAL A 13 -1.45 6.67 -5.80
CA VAL A 13 -2.39 5.55 -5.81
C VAL A 13 -2.51 5.04 -7.23
N VAL A 14 -2.25 3.76 -7.43
CA VAL A 14 -2.38 3.08 -8.72
C VAL A 14 -3.63 2.21 -8.70
N PHE A 15 -4.52 2.39 -9.66
CA PHE A 15 -5.83 1.71 -9.67
C PHE A 15 -5.84 0.45 -10.53
N ASP A 16 -4.93 0.32 -11.47
CA ASP A 16 -4.89 -0.78 -12.41
C ASP A 16 -3.81 -1.80 -12.06
N GLU A 17 -4.05 -3.04 -12.46
CA GLU A 17 -2.96 -4.00 -12.61
C GLU A 17 -2.03 -3.52 -13.72
N ILE A 18 -0.75 -3.81 -13.58
CA ILE A 18 0.27 -3.34 -14.51
C ILE A 18 0.56 -4.44 -15.51
N ASP A 19 0.18 -4.23 -16.77
CA ASP A 19 0.40 -5.18 -17.85
C ASP A 19 1.85 -5.23 -18.34
N GLU A 20 2.55 -4.10 -18.25
CA GLU A 20 3.94 -3.97 -18.65
C GLU A 20 4.84 -3.58 -17.47
N PRO A 21 5.14 -4.53 -16.59
CA PRO A 21 5.90 -4.24 -15.37
C PRO A 21 7.26 -3.59 -15.61
N ALA A 22 7.95 -4.02 -16.65
CA ALA A 22 9.28 -3.51 -16.98
C ALA A 22 9.24 -2.02 -17.36
N ALA A 23 8.23 -1.59 -18.10
CA ALA A 23 8.07 -0.18 -18.49
C ALA A 23 7.79 0.71 -17.28
N VAL A 24 6.95 0.26 -16.38
CA VAL A 24 6.63 0.98 -15.15
C VAL A 24 7.85 1.00 -14.21
N ARG A 25 8.55 -0.12 -14.07
CA ARG A 25 9.81 -0.17 -13.33
C ARG A 25 10.80 0.88 -13.84
N ASP A 26 11.01 0.93 -15.14
CA ASP A 26 11.97 1.85 -15.75
C ASP A 26 11.55 3.32 -15.55
N LEU A 27 10.24 3.60 -15.61
CA LEU A 27 9.70 4.92 -15.30
C LEU A 27 10.03 5.34 -13.86
N PHE A 28 9.82 4.47 -12.89
CA PHE A 28 10.13 4.75 -11.50
C PHE A 28 11.61 4.95 -11.26
N CYS A 29 12.45 4.12 -11.87
CA CYS A 29 13.90 4.28 -11.78
C CYS A 29 14.36 5.61 -12.36
N LYS A 30 13.81 6.00 -13.50
CA LYS A 30 14.14 7.24 -14.18
C LYS A 30 13.75 8.47 -13.36
N VAL A 31 12.56 8.47 -12.79
CA VAL A 31 12.01 9.63 -12.09
C VAL A 31 12.56 9.75 -10.67
N THR A 32 12.62 8.66 -9.93
CA THR A 32 12.96 8.67 -8.50
C THR A 32 14.41 8.31 -8.21
N GLY A 33 15.11 7.70 -9.17
CA GLY A 33 16.46 7.20 -8.95
C GLY A 33 16.52 5.91 -8.13
N MET A 34 15.38 5.27 -7.86
CA MET A 34 15.39 4.04 -7.08
C MET A 34 16.01 2.87 -7.85
N HIS A 35 16.48 1.90 -7.11
CA HIS A 35 17.06 0.69 -7.69
C HIS A 35 15.97 -0.14 -8.41
N PRO A 36 16.28 -0.75 -9.57
CA PRO A 36 15.30 -1.55 -10.32
C PRO A 36 14.61 -2.65 -9.51
N THR A 37 15.33 -3.28 -8.60
CA THR A 37 14.77 -4.32 -7.73
C THR A 37 13.68 -3.76 -6.81
N ASP A 38 13.92 -2.60 -6.23
CA ASP A 38 12.95 -1.93 -5.36
C ASP A 38 11.72 -1.47 -6.15
N ALA A 39 11.97 -0.90 -7.32
CA ALA A 39 10.89 -0.48 -8.22
C ALA A 39 10.01 -1.67 -8.63
N MET A 40 10.62 -2.82 -8.94
CA MET A 40 9.87 -4.02 -9.31
C MET A 40 9.00 -4.56 -8.16
N GLN A 41 9.48 -4.46 -6.92
CA GLN A 41 8.68 -4.83 -5.75
C GLN A 41 7.43 -3.96 -5.62
N TRP A 42 7.55 -2.67 -5.91
CA TRP A 42 6.40 -1.76 -5.90
C TRP A 42 5.43 -2.07 -7.03
N VAL A 43 5.95 -2.28 -8.23
CA VAL A 43 5.14 -2.64 -9.40
C VAL A 43 4.32 -3.91 -9.15
N ALA A 44 4.92 -4.90 -8.51
CA ALA A 44 4.26 -6.17 -8.20
C ALA A 44 3.11 -6.04 -7.18
N ARG A 45 3.07 -4.95 -6.42
CA ARG A 45 2.00 -4.69 -5.44
C ARG A 45 0.80 -3.94 -6.02
N ALA A 46 0.89 -3.47 -7.25
CA ALA A 46 -0.22 -2.77 -7.89
C ALA A 46 -1.39 -3.72 -8.18
N PRO A 47 -2.65 -3.28 -8.07
CA PRO A 47 -3.08 -1.93 -7.68
C PRO A 47 -2.91 -1.65 -6.18
N GLY A 48 -2.80 -0.38 -5.83
CA GLY A 48 -2.71 0.01 -4.43
C GLY A 48 -2.00 1.34 -4.21
N VAL A 49 -1.77 1.65 -2.95
CA VAL A 49 -1.10 2.86 -2.51
C VAL A 49 0.40 2.62 -2.43
N TRP A 50 1.17 3.50 -3.03
CA TRP A 50 2.62 3.41 -2.95
C TRP A 50 3.10 3.84 -1.57
N PRO A 51 4.01 3.07 -0.96
CA PRO A 51 4.34 3.27 0.45
C PRO A 51 5.19 4.50 0.74
N ARG A 52 5.80 5.08 -0.30
CA ARG A 52 6.71 6.21 -0.15
C ARG A 52 6.05 7.52 -0.55
N LEU A 53 6.27 8.56 0.25
CA LEU A 53 5.88 9.92 -0.10
C LEU A 53 6.78 10.46 -1.21
N LEU A 54 6.20 11.21 -2.12
CA LEU A 54 6.88 11.74 -3.29
C LEU A 54 6.75 13.26 -3.34
N PRO A 55 7.83 13.98 -3.70
CA PRO A 55 7.74 15.41 -3.95
C PRO A 55 6.90 15.71 -5.20
N ALA A 56 6.41 16.93 -5.31
CA ALA A 56 5.48 17.33 -6.36
C ALA A 56 6.01 17.10 -7.79
N ASP A 57 7.26 17.40 -8.04
CA ASP A 57 7.87 17.24 -9.37
C ASP A 57 7.97 15.77 -9.79
N GLN A 58 8.39 14.89 -8.89
CA GLN A 58 8.44 13.46 -9.15
C GLN A 58 7.03 12.87 -9.32
N THR A 59 6.09 13.29 -8.49
CA THR A 59 4.69 12.87 -8.57
C THR A 59 4.10 13.21 -9.93
N ARG A 60 4.31 14.42 -10.41
CA ARG A 60 3.82 14.84 -11.72
C ARG A 60 4.45 14.03 -12.85
N ALA A 61 5.75 13.82 -12.80
CA ALA A 61 6.45 13.03 -13.81
C ALA A 61 5.96 11.58 -13.84
N LEU A 62 5.69 11.00 -12.67
CA LEU A 62 5.16 9.64 -12.57
C LEU A 62 3.73 9.55 -13.08
N LEU A 63 2.86 10.51 -12.74
CA LEU A 63 1.47 10.54 -13.25
C LEU A 63 1.44 10.66 -14.76
N ASP A 64 2.25 11.55 -15.33
CA ASP A 64 2.32 11.72 -16.78
C ASP A 64 2.85 10.45 -17.47
N GLY A 65 3.89 9.84 -16.92
CA GLY A 65 4.44 8.59 -17.46
C GLY A 65 3.48 7.41 -17.34
N LEU A 66 2.78 7.28 -16.24
CA LEU A 66 1.76 6.23 -16.04
C LEU A 66 0.58 6.44 -17.00
N TYR A 67 0.16 7.67 -17.19
CA TYR A 67 -0.88 7.99 -18.15
C TYR A 67 -0.48 7.56 -19.57
N ASP A 68 0.75 7.86 -19.98
CA ASP A 68 1.26 7.45 -21.29
C ASP A 68 1.33 5.91 -21.44
N LEU A 69 1.52 5.20 -20.35
CA LEU A 69 1.51 3.73 -20.33
C LEU A 69 0.11 3.14 -20.18
N GLY A 70 -0.92 3.97 -20.10
CA GLY A 70 -2.30 3.51 -19.95
C GLY A 70 -2.66 3.01 -18.55
N VAL A 71 -1.90 3.41 -17.54
CA VAL A 71 -2.12 3.01 -16.14
C VAL A 71 -2.84 4.12 -15.39
N ALA A 72 -4.02 3.82 -14.85
CA ALA A 72 -4.78 4.78 -14.07
C ALA A 72 -4.15 4.98 -12.69
N ALA A 73 -3.85 6.23 -12.37
CA ALA A 73 -3.25 6.61 -11.10
C ALA A 73 -3.70 8.00 -10.67
N GLU A 74 -3.68 8.25 -9.36
CA GLU A 74 -3.95 9.55 -8.77
C GLU A 74 -2.88 9.88 -7.72
N ALA A 75 -2.69 11.16 -7.47
CA ALA A 75 -1.87 11.65 -6.39
C ALA A 75 -2.72 12.42 -5.39
N TRP A 76 -2.48 12.17 -4.11
CA TRP A 76 -3.16 12.82 -3.00
C TRP A 76 -2.14 13.52 -2.13
N LEU A 77 -2.45 14.72 -1.66
CA LEU A 77 -1.62 15.37 -0.65
C LEU A 77 -1.46 14.45 0.56
N ALA A 78 -0.24 14.30 1.06
CA ALA A 78 0.04 13.43 2.19
C ALA A 78 -0.84 13.75 3.40
N ASP A 79 -1.04 15.04 3.67
CA ASP A 79 -1.86 15.48 4.81
C ASP A 79 -3.35 15.19 4.66
N SER A 80 -3.83 15.04 3.42
CA SER A 80 -5.24 14.71 3.15
C SER A 80 -5.49 13.22 3.03
N PHE A 81 -4.43 12.40 2.98
CA PHE A 81 -4.54 10.95 2.86
C PHE A 81 -4.75 10.33 4.24
N PRO A 82 -5.79 9.51 4.43
CA PRO A 82 -6.04 8.90 5.72
C PRO A 82 -4.92 7.94 6.11
N GLU A 83 -4.41 8.09 7.32
CA GLU A 83 -3.45 7.15 7.89
C GLU A 83 -4.19 6.01 8.58
N LEU A 84 -3.84 4.79 8.18
CA LEU A 84 -4.33 3.61 8.86
C LEU A 84 -3.44 3.32 10.07
N SER A 85 -4.06 2.93 11.16
CA SER A 85 -3.33 2.40 12.31
C SER A 85 -2.52 1.17 11.89
N PRO A 86 -1.36 0.93 12.52
CA PRO A 86 -0.58 -0.27 12.22
C PRO A 86 -1.43 -1.54 12.34
N ALA A 87 -1.29 -2.43 11.35
CA ALA A 87 -2.00 -3.69 11.34
C ALA A 87 -1.56 -4.57 12.52
N ARG A 88 -2.52 -5.23 13.14
CA ARG A 88 -2.26 -6.27 14.14
C ARG A 88 -2.57 -7.62 13.55
N THR A 89 -1.61 -8.53 13.66
CA THR A 89 -1.85 -9.93 13.33
C THR A 89 -2.57 -10.60 14.49
N ILE A 90 -3.66 -11.28 14.18
CA ILE A 90 -4.46 -11.99 15.18
C ILE A 90 -4.40 -13.49 14.93
N HIS A 91 -4.59 -14.27 16.00
CA HIS A 91 -4.62 -15.73 15.90
C HIS A 91 -6.01 -16.22 15.52
N ASP A 92 -7.02 -15.66 16.12
CA ASP A 92 -8.39 -16.10 15.96
C ASP A 92 -9.38 -14.93 16.04
N ALA A 93 -10.48 -15.03 15.32
CA ALA A 93 -11.56 -14.08 15.37
C ALA A 93 -12.90 -14.79 15.38
N ALA A 94 -13.76 -14.44 16.33
CA ALA A 94 -15.11 -14.97 16.43
C ALA A 94 -16.11 -13.89 16.03
N CYS A 95 -16.95 -14.18 15.02
CA CYS A 95 -18.02 -13.29 14.59
C CYS A 95 -19.26 -13.54 15.44
N LEU A 96 -19.71 -12.50 16.12
CA LEU A 96 -20.91 -12.53 16.98
C LEU A 96 -21.94 -11.52 16.44
N PRO A 97 -23.23 -11.61 16.85
CA PRO A 97 -24.25 -10.70 16.33
C PRO A 97 -23.95 -9.21 16.55
N GLU A 98 -23.26 -8.85 17.61
CA GLU A 98 -22.98 -7.46 17.98
C GLU A 98 -21.61 -6.95 17.57
N GLY A 99 -20.73 -7.84 17.11
CA GLY A 99 -19.37 -7.49 16.74
C GLY A 99 -18.48 -8.71 16.60
N PHE A 100 -17.17 -8.51 16.63
CA PHE A 100 -16.26 -9.64 16.62
C PHE A 100 -15.22 -9.53 17.73
N ARG A 101 -14.78 -10.69 18.16
CA ARG A 101 -13.79 -10.86 19.21
C ARG A 101 -12.50 -11.38 18.58
N VAL A 102 -11.39 -10.73 18.84
CA VAL A 102 -10.08 -11.13 18.31
C VAL A 102 -9.15 -11.53 19.44
N THR A 103 -8.37 -12.58 19.19
CA THR A 103 -7.32 -13.06 20.09
C THR A 103 -5.98 -12.88 19.42
N GLY A 104 -5.03 -12.27 20.13
CA GLY A 104 -3.69 -12.07 19.61
C GLY A 104 -2.89 -13.36 19.48
N LEU A 105 -1.79 -13.32 18.72
CA LEU A 105 -0.95 -14.49 18.42
C LEU A 105 -0.31 -15.12 19.66
N ARG A 106 -0.11 -14.35 20.72
CA ARG A 106 0.56 -14.79 21.95
C ARG A 106 -0.39 -14.90 23.13
N GLY A 107 -1.69 -15.03 22.85
CA GLY A 107 -2.68 -15.08 23.91
C GLY A 107 -2.90 -13.75 24.62
N GLU A 108 -2.63 -12.63 23.95
CA GLU A 108 -2.95 -11.30 24.47
C GLU A 108 -4.44 -11.19 24.76
N PRO A 109 -4.84 -10.28 25.64
CA PRO A 109 -6.24 -10.13 26.02
C PRO A 109 -7.15 -9.98 24.81
N THR A 110 -8.29 -10.65 24.86
CA THR A 110 -9.32 -10.61 23.83
C THR A 110 -9.77 -9.17 23.59
N HIS A 111 -9.76 -8.76 22.34
CA HIS A 111 -10.25 -7.45 21.94
C HIS A 111 -11.62 -7.57 21.32
N TRP A 112 -12.52 -6.70 21.73
CA TRP A 112 -13.89 -6.64 21.22
C TRP A 112 -14.04 -5.47 20.26
N VAL A 113 -14.57 -5.74 19.05
CA VAL A 113 -14.82 -4.72 18.05
C VAL A 113 -16.31 -4.77 17.66
N PRO A 114 -17.12 -3.80 18.09
CA PRO A 114 -18.52 -3.73 17.67
C PRO A 114 -18.62 -3.41 16.18
N TRP A 115 -19.63 -3.98 15.50
CA TRP A 115 -19.81 -3.81 14.08
C TRP A 115 -19.85 -2.36 13.60
N PRO A 116 -20.46 -1.40 14.33
CA PRO A 116 -20.44 0.01 13.89
C PRO A 116 -19.03 0.62 13.76
N ARG A 117 -18.02 0.02 14.40
CA ARG A 117 -16.62 0.47 14.28
C ARG A 117 -15.87 -0.16 13.10
N VAL A 118 -16.46 -1.14 12.46
CA VAL A 118 -15.85 -1.80 11.32
C VAL A 118 -16.16 -0.99 10.06
N GLU A 119 -15.14 -0.49 9.41
CA GLU A 119 -15.30 0.30 8.18
C GLU A 119 -15.25 -0.59 6.94
N MET A 120 -14.44 -1.63 6.97
CA MET A 120 -14.27 -2.51 5.83
C MET A 120 -13.81 -3.89 6.29
N VAL A 121 -14.32 -4.92 5.63
CA VAL A 121 -13.86 -6.30 5.79
C VAL A 121 -13.43 -6.81 4.42
N CYS A 122 -12.21 -7.33 4.37
CA CYS A 122 -11.68 -7.96 3.16
C CYS A 122 -11.30 -9.41 3.47
N ALA A 123 -11.66 -10.31 2.59
CA ALA A 123 -11.31 -11.71 2.71
C ALA A 123 -10.64 -12.19 1.43
N GLY A 124 -9.63 -13.03 1.59
CA GLY A 124 -8.91 -13.62 0.47
C GLY A 124 -8.34 -14.97 0.85
N ARG A 125 -8.04 -15.77 -0.15
CA ARG A 125 -7.36 -17.04 0.05
C ARG A 125 -5.89 -16.86 -0.30
N ILE A 126 -5.02 -17.23 0.63
CA ILE A 126 -3.57 -17.22 0.42
C ILE A 126 -3.13 -18.67 0.30
N GLU A 127 -2.54 -19.04 -0.85
CA GLU A 127 -1.85 -20.31 -0.99
C GLU A 127 -0.42 -20.11 -0.51
N ALA A 128 -0.11 -20.64 0.68
CA ALA A 128 1.26 -20.71 1.15
C ALA A 128 1.85 -22.05 0.71
N GLU A 129 2.88 -22.02 -0.13
CA GLU A 129 3.72 -23.18 -0.32
C GLU A 129 4.63 -23.30 0.92
N ASP A 130 4.31 -24.21 1.79
CA ASP A 130 5.23 -24.64 2.83
C ASP A 130 6.36 -25.43 2.17
N GLU A 131 7.45 -24.77 1.87
CA GLU A 131 8.69 -25.48 1.61
C GLU A 131 9.14 -26.16 2.91
N TYR A 132 8.73 -27.38 3.07
CA TYR A 132 9.33 -28.25 4.06
C TYR A 132 10.79 -28.51 3.66
N ARG A 133 11.68 -27.78 4.24
CA ARG A 133 13.07 -28.20 4.31
C ARG A 133 13.18 -29.22 5.44
N GLY A 134 13.05 -30.44 5.03
CA GLY A 134 13.43 -31.57 5.88
C GLY A 134 14.92 -31.62 6.08
#